data_72045a8a99b8bdeb36060396f60db183
#
_entry.id   72045a8a99b8bdeb36060396f60db183
#
_cell.length_a   1.000
_cell.length_b   1.000
_cell.length_c   1.000
_cell.angle_alpha   90.00
_cell.angle_beta   90.00
_cell.angle_gamma   90.00
#
_symmetry.space_group_name_H-M   'P 1'
#
loop_
_entity.id
_entity.type
_entity.pdbx_description
1 polymer ?
#
loop_
_entity_poly.entity_id
_entity_poly.type
_entity_poly.pdbx_seq_one_letter_code
_entity_poly.pdbx_strand_id
1 'polypeptide(L)'
;MAGVAGPMLKRSRPRGARFLVGLLAGEVAAAGLMSLAVYVLGEGIALILGAPWRASLTGVALVVFGVADLANRTPHIWRQVPQEHIRTMPPGMLGLAWGFDLALLFTTQKSTSLTWGVLTAALLLHPASSSLLLVGMALVAVATVTVRSLTWFLLPITRFGDRVQPWFPWMRRAAGLGLVLLGAYTVWTAWR
;
A
#
# COMPACT_ATOMS: atom_id res chain seq x y z
N MET A 1 12.08 6.21 -1.72
CA MET A 1 11.62 6.78 -3.00
C MET A 1 11.83 8.29 -3.10
N ALA A 2 11.22 9.12 -2.25
CA ALA A 2 11.46 10.56 -2.27
C ALA A 2 12.95 10.94 -2.12
N GLY A 3 13.76 10.14 -1.43
CA GLY A 3 15.22 10.29 -1.32
C GLY A 3 15.98 10.15 -2.63
N VAL A 4 15.39 9.55 -3.65
CA VAL A 4 15.96 9.42 -4.99
C VAL A 4 15.36 10.45 -5.95
N ALA A 5 14.05 10.62 -5.93
CA ALA A 5 13.35 11.55 -6.82
C ALA A 5 13.73 13.03 -6.55
N GLY A 6 13.81 13.43 -5.28
CA GLY A 6 14.19 14.81 -4.91
C GLY A 6 15.56 15.23 -5.43
N PRO A 7 16.64 14.48 -5.13
CA PRO A 7 17.97 14.75 -5.72
C PRO A 7 18.02 14.69 -7.24
N MET A 8 17.26 13.78 -7.88
CA MET A 8 17.15 13.74 -9.35
C MET A 8 16.53 15.00 -9.91
N LEU A 9 15.43 15.47 -9.32
CA LEU A 9 14.78 16.73 -9.71
C LEU A 9 15.71 17.93 -9.56
N LYS A 10 16.54 17.93 -8.50
CA LYS A 10 17.53 18.99 -8.24
C LYS A 10 18.63 19.02 -9.31
N ARG A 11 19.14 17.84 -9.69
CA ARG A 11 20.22 17.75 -10.70
C ARG A 11 19.70 17.98 -12.13
N SER A 12 18.53 17.48 -12.46
CA SER A 12 17.95 17.54 -13.79
C SER A 12 16.43 17.36 -13.70
N ARG A 13 15.68 18.45 -13.87
CA ARG A 13 14.20 18.41 -13.89
C ARG A 13 13.64 17.34 -14.84
N PRO A 14 14.11 17.22 -16.12
CA PRO A 14 13.56 16.21 -17.01
C PRO A 14 13.85 14.76 -16.57
N ARG A 15 14.98 14.49 -15.92
CA ARG A 15 15.27 13.16 -15.37
C ARG A 15 14.37 12.82 -14.20
N GLY A 16 14.19 13.76 -13.28
CA GLY A 16 13.27 13.59 -12.16
C GLY A 16 11.83 13.43 -12.59
N ALA A 17 11.37 14.22 -13.58
CA ALA A 17 10.02 14.09 -14.14
C ALA A 17 9.81 12.72 -14.80
N ARG A 18 10.76 12.24 -15.62
CA ARG A 18 10.68 10.89 -16.22
C ARG A 18 10.62 9.80 -15.17
N PHE A 19 11.36 9.93 -14.08
CA PHE A 19 11.29 8.98 -12.96
C PHE A 19 9.90 8.96 -12.31
N LEU A 20 9.32 10.14 -12.01
CA LEU A 20 7.99 10.24 -11.39
C LEU A 20 6.87 9.73 -12.32
N VAL A 21 6.95 10.04 -13.62
CA VAL A 21 6.00 9.49 -14.62
C VAL A 21 6.13 7.96 -14.70
N GLY A 22 7.36 7.44 -14.73
CA GLY A 22 7.59 5.99 -14.70
C GLY A 22 7.03 5.37 -13.41
N LEU A 23 7.25 5.99 -12.25
CA LEU A 23 6.72 5.53 -10.97
C LEU A 23 5.19 5.44 -10.99
N LEU A 24 4.51 6.50 -11.48
CA LEU A 24 3.06 6.51 -11.65
C LEU A 24 2.59 5.38 -12.57
N ALA A 25 3.21 5.25 -13.76
CA ALA A 25 2.84 4.22 -14.72
C ALA A 25 3.03 2.80 -14.14
N GLY A 26 4.13 2.55 -13.44
CA GLY A 26 4.41 1.26 -12.78
C GLY A 26 3.40 0.95 -11.68
N GLU A 27 3.10 1.91 -10.81
CA GLU A 27 2.14 1.72 -9.73
C GLU A 27 0.71 1.47 -10.26
N VAL A 28 0.27 2.24 -11.26
CA VAL A 28 -1.06 2.04 -11.86
C VAL A 28 -1.15 0.68 -12.58
N ALA A 29 -0.10 0.28 -13.32
CA ALA A 29 -0.08 -1.01 -13.99
C ALA A 29 -0.15 -2.18 -12.99
N ALA A 30 0.66 -2.15 -11.93
CA ALA A 30 0.66 -3.20 -10.92
C ALA A 30 -0.64 -3.20 -10.10
N ALA A 31 -1.17 -2.04 -9.73
CA ALA A 31 -2.46 -1.93 -9.04
C ALA A 31 -3.61 -2.45 -9.91
N GLY A 32 -3.57 -2.19 -11.23
CA GLY A 32 -4.52 -2.73 -12.20
C GLY A 32 -4.47 -4.26 -12.28
N LEU A 33 -3.27 -4.83 -12.39
CA LEU A 33 -3.09 -6.29 -12.38
C LEU A 33 -3.55 -6.93 -11.07
N MET A 34 -3.21 -6.32 -9.94
CA MET A 34 -3.66 -6.78 -8.63
C MET A 34 -5.17 -6.69 -8.48
N SER A 35 -5.80 -5.60 -8.96
CA SER A 35 -7.25 -5.45 -8.89
C SER A 35 -7.97 -6.47 -9.75
N LEU A 36 -7.44 -6.80 -10.92
CA LEU A 36 -7.97 -7.87 -11.78
C LEU A 36 -7.88 -9.23 -11.07
N ALA A 37 -6.74 -9.55 -10.46
CA ALA A 37 -6.56 -10.78 -9.70
C ALA A 37 -7.54 -10.86 -8.51
N VAL A 38 -7.66 -9.77 -7.74
CA VAL A 38 -8.60 -9.68 -6.61
C VAL A 38 -10.05 -9.81 -7.07
N TYR A 39 -10.41 -9.19 -8.19
CA TYR A 39 -11.73 -9.31 -8.78
C TYR A 39 -12.07 -10.76 -9.17
N VAL A 40 -11.20 -11.38 -9.98
CA VAL A 40 -11.42 -12.75 -10.47
C VAL A 40 -11.48 -13.76 -9.31
N LEU A 41 -10.54 -13.67 -8.37
CA LEU A 41 -10.52 -14.55 -7.20
C LEU A 41 -11.71 -14.29 -6.27
N GLY A 42 -12.06 -13.03 -6.06
CA GLY A 42 -13.17 -12.64 -5.19
C GLY A 42 -14.53 -13.08 -5.73
N GLU A 43 -14.79 -12.92 -7.04
CA GLU A 43 -15.98 -13.44 -7.68
C GLU A 43 -16.02 -14.98 -7.61
N GLY A 44 -14.90 -15.66 -7.86
CA GLY A 44 -14.81 -17.12 -7.68
C GLY A 44 -15.13 -17.57 -6.25
N ILE A 45 -14.64 -16.86 -5.25
CA ILE A 45 -14.97 -17.14 -3.84
C ILE A 45 -16.46 -16.87 -3.58
N ALA A 46 -17.02 -15.82 -4.17
CA ALA A 46 -18.42 -15.48 -4.00
C ALA A 46 -19.40 -16.54 -4.54
N LEU A 47 -18.98 -17.32 -5.53
CA LEU A 47 -19.77 -18.46 -6.03
C LEU A 47 -19.83 -19.63 -5.04
N ILE A 48 -18.81 -19.77 -4.19
CA ILE A 48 -18.66 -20.92 -3.27
C ILE A 48 -19.13 -20.55 -1.84
N LEU A 49 -18.82 -19.33 -1.40
CA LEU A 49 -19.10 -18.87 -0.05
C LEU A 49 -20.23 -17.84 -0.01
N GLY A 50 -21.24 -18.14 0.77
CA GLY A 50 -22.34 -17.18 1.04
C GLY A 50 -21.88 -15.91 1.73
N ALA A 51 -22.64 -14.83 1.58
CA ALA A 51 -22.31 -13.51 2.12
C ALA A 51 -21.98 -13.49 3.63
N PRO A 52 -22.71 -14.20 4.53
CA PRO A 52 -22.39 -14.22 5.95
C PRO A 52 -21.00 -14.81 6.25
N TRP A 53 -20.62 -15.87 5.55
CA TRP A 53 -19.31 -16.49 5.70
C TRP A 53 -18.17 -15.58 5.22
N ARG A 54 -18.35 -14.92 4.09
CA ARG A 54 -17.37 -13.95 3.56
C ARG A 54 -17.18 -12.78 4.52
N ALA A 55 -18.28 -12.26 5.07
CA ALA A 55 -18.21 -11.19 6.07
C ALA A 55 -17.52 -11.65 7.35
N SER A 56 -17.85 -12.86 7.85
CA SER A 56 -17.22 -13.41 9.04
C SER A 56 -15.71 -13.63 8.85
N LEU A 57 -15.30 -14.20 7.71
CA LEU A 57 -13.87 -14.39 7.39
C LEU A 57 -13.13 -13.06 7.30
N THR A 58 -13.75 -12.06 6.66
CA THR A 58 -13.19 -10.71 6.60
C THR A 58 -13.02 -10.14 8.01
N GLY A 59 -14.07 -10.20 8.82
CA GLY A 59 -14.03 -9.66 10.17
C GLY A 59 -12.97 -10.33 11.04
N VAL A 60 -12.86 -11.66 10.98
CA VAL A 60 -11.81 -12.41 11.67
C VAL A 60 -10.42 -11.99 11.20
N ALA A 61 -10.21 -11.88 9.89
CA ALA A 61 -8.92 -11.45 9.34
C ALA A 61 -8.56 -10.03 9.81
N LEU A 62 -9.52 -9.10 9.81
CA LEU A 62 -9.31 -7.74 10.32
C LEU A 62 -8.93 -7.73 11.80
N VAL A 63 -9.59 -8.55 12.64
CA VAL A 63 -9.24 -8.69 14.06
C VAL A 63 -7.81 -9.22 14.20
N VAL A 64 -7.45 -10.26 13.47
CA VAL A 64 -6.08 -10.84 13.50
C VAL A 64 -5.03 -9.81 13.10
N PHE A 65 -5.25 -9.07 12.02
CA PHE A 65 -4.36 -7.99 11.59
C PHE A 65 -4.28 -6.87 12.61
N GLY A 66 -5.42 -6.49 13.20
CA GLY A 66 -5.47 -5.47 14.22
C GLY A 66 -4.70 -5.86 15.48
N VAL A 67 -4.87 -7.10 15.96
CA VAL A 67 -4.10 -7.63 17.09
C VAL A 67 -2.61 -7.69 16.78
N ALA A 68 -2.22 -8.08 15.56
CA ALA A 68 -0.82 -8.07 15.15
C ALA A 68 -0.22 -6.66 15.19
N ASP A 69 -0.96 -5.64 14.76
CA ASP A 69 -0.53 -4.24 14.84
C ASP A 69 -0.43 -3.74 16.29
N LEU A 70 -1.40 -4.09 17.15
CA LEU A 70 -1.35 -3.77 18.58
C LEU A 70 -0.14 -4.42 19.28
N ALA A 71 0.21 -5.66 18.87
CA ALA A 71 1.38 -6.38 19.35
C ALA A 71 2.71 -5.92 18.68
N ASN A 72 2.70 -4.88 17.85
CA ASN A 72 3.84 -4.44 17.05
C ASN A 72 4.45 -5.51 16.12
N ARG A 73 3.63 -6.46 15.68
CA ARG A 73 4.01 -7.58 14.78
C ARG A 73 3.28 -7.48 13.45
N THR A 74 3.30 -6.31 12.82
CA THR A 74 2.70 -6.11 11.50
C THR A 74 3.25 -7.13 10.50
N PRO A 75 2.39 -7.92 9.82
CA PRO A 75 2.84 -8.86 8.79
C PRO A 75 3.53 -8.11 7.65
N HIS A 76 4.74 -8.51 7.31
CA HIS A 76 5.48 -7.93 6.20
C HIS A 76 6.41 -8.97 5.57
N ILE A 77 6.64 -8.83 4.29
CA ILE A 77 7.62 -9.62 3.57
C ILE A 77 8.92 -8.82 3.50
N TRP A 78 10.00 -9.42 3.97
CA TRP A 78 11.34 -8.83 3.97
C TRP A 78 11.91 -8.82 2.56
N ARG A 79 11.42 -7.92 1.72
CA ARG A 79 12.01 -7.67 0.40
C ARG A 79 12.26 -6.17 0.26
N GLN A 80 13.48 -5.82 -0.09
CA GLN A 80 13.83 -4.46 -0.47
C GLN A 80 13.81 -4.36 -2.00
N VAL A 81 13.36 -3.22 -2.50
CA VAL A 81 13.46 -2.92 -3.94
C VAL A 81 14.95 -2.88 -4.32
N PRO A 82 15.37 -3.62 -5.37
CA PRO A 82 16.79 -3.70 -5.75
C PRO A 82 17.37 -2.32 -6.03
N GLN A 83 18.38 -1.92 -5.24
CA GLN A 83 19.03 -0.62 -5.40
C GLN A 83 20.03 -0.60 -6.56
N GLU A 84 20.44 -1.76 -7.05
CA GLU A 84 21.34 -1.91 -8.19
C GLU A 84 20.78 -1.26 -9.47
N HIS A 85 19.47 -1.26 -9.61
CA HIS A 85 18.75 -0.65 -10.73
C HIS A 85 19.02 0.87 -10.86
N ILE A 86 19.40 1.56 -9.77
CA ILE A 86 19.74 2.98 -9.79
C ILE A 86 20.91 3.28 -10.72
N ARG A 87 21.86 2.34 -10.83
CA ARG A 87 23.08 2.49 -11.63
C ARG A 87 22.93 2.00 -13.07
N THR A 88 22.00 1.09 -13.32
CA THR A 88 21.86 0.37 -14.58
C THR A 88 20.70 0.84 -15.44
N MET A 89 19.64 1.37 -14.84
CA MET A 89 18.41 1.72 -15.56
C MET A 89 18.29 3.23 -15.84
N PRO A 90 17.74 3.61 -17.01
CA PRO A 90 17.35 5.00 -17.26
C PRO A 90 16.23 5.41 -16.31
N PRO A 91 16.14 6.72 -15.96
CA PRO A 91 15.23 7.20 -14.90
C PRO A 91 13.76 6.80 -15.05
N GLY A 92 13.23 6.79 -16.28
CA GLY A 92 11.84 6.39 -16.52
C GLY A 92 11.60 4.90 -16.25
N MET A 93 12.50 4.03 -16.71
CA MET A 93 12.41 2.59 -16.45
C MET A 93 12.64 2.25 -14.97
N LEU A 94 13.57 2.96 -14.34
CA LEU A 94 13.78 2.82 -12.89
C LEU A 94 12.51 3.18 -12.12
N GLY A 95 11.85 4.29 -12.49
CA GLY A 95 10.57 4.68 -11.91
C GLY A 95 9.51 3.62 -12.12
N LEU A 96 9.37 3.11 -13.35
CA LEU A 96 8.40 2.08 -13.70
C LEU A 96 8.61 0.77 -12.91
N ALA A 97 9.84 0.26 -12.86
CA ALA A 97 10.16 -0.94 -12.09
C ALA A 97 9.86 -0.75 -10.58
N TRP A 98 10.23 0.39 -10.03
CA TRP A 98 10.02 0.68 -8.63
C TRP A 98 8.54 0.94 -8.30
N GLY A 99 7.79 1.61 -9.19
CA GLY A 99 6.36 1.80 -9.04
C GLY A 99 5.62 0.47 -9.08
N PHE A 100 5.98 -0.38 -10.02
CA PHE A 100 5.42 -1.72 -10.13
C PHE A 100 5.66 -2.54 -8.85
N ASP A 101 6.89 -2.58 -8.35
CA ASP A 101 7.23 -3.27 -7.11
C ASP A 101 6.47 -2.70 -5.89
N LEU A 102 6.26 -1.38 -5.82
CA LEU A 102 5.56 -0.74 -4.69
C LEU A 102 4.07 -1.08 -4.64
N ALA A 103 3.42 -1.13 -5.78
CA ALA A 103 1.99 -1.44 -5.86
C ALA A 103 1.70 -2.94 -5.73
N LEU A 104 2.69 -3.80 -5.97
CA LEU A 104 2.62 -5.19 -5.57
C LEU A 104 2.72 -5.25 -4.03
N LEU A 105 1.59 -5.27 -3.37
CA LEU A 105 1.39 -5.09 -1.92
C LEU A 105 2.32 -5.91 -0.99
N PHE A 106 2.95 -6.97 -1.51
CA PHE A 106 3.82 -7.89 -0.75
C PHE A 106 5.29 -7.51 -0.80
N THR A 107 5.71 -6.55 -1.61
CA THR A 107 7.13 -6.30 -1.88
C THR A 107 7.75 -5.23 -1.00
N THR A 108 6.95 -4.52 -0.20
CA THR A 108 7.44 -3.43 0.65
C THR A 108 7.04 -3.63 2.10
N GLN A 109 7.94 -3.24 3.01
CA GLN A 109 7.65 -3.22 4.43
C GLN A 109 6.49 -2.26 4.71
N LYS A 110 5.42 -2.76 5.28
CA LYS A 110 4.26 -1.97 5.68
C LYS A 110 4.39 -1.55 7.14
N SER A 111 4.06 -0.31 7.43
CA SER A 111 4.05 0.21 8.80
C SER A 111 2.83 -0.24 9.59
N THR A 112 1.73 -0.58 8.90
CA THR A 112 0.47 -1.03 9.49
C THR A 112 -0.17 -2.13 8.64
N SER A 113 -1.07 -2.91 9.24
CA SER A 113 -1.83 -3.96 8.54
C SER A 113 -3.03 -3.44 7.75
N LEU A 114 -3.27 -2.13 7.70
CA LEU A 114 -4.40 -1.55 6.96
C LEU A 114 -4.46 -2.00 5.51
N THR A 115 -3.31 -2.09 4.84
CA THR A 115 -3.23 -2.55 3.44
C THR A 115 -3.74 -3.98 3.28
N TRP A 116 -3.38 -4.87 4.22
CA TRP A 116 -3.87 -6.25 4.24
C TRP A 116 -5.37 -6.31 4.53
N GLY A 117 -5.85 -5.45 5.43
CA GLY A 117 -7.27 -5.30 5.72
C GLY A 117 -8.08 -4.88 4.50
N VAL A 118 -7.61 -3.84 3.78
CA VAL A 118 -8.26 -3.37 2.53
C VAL A 118 -8.24 -4.47 1.47
N LEU A 119 -7.12 -5.17 1.29
CA LEU A 119 -7.02 -6.26 0.32
C LEU A 119 -8.01 -7.39 0.65
N THR A 120 -8.10 -7.79 1.92
CA THR A 120 -9.03 -8.83 2.38
C THR A 120 -10.49 -8.41 2.19
N ALA A 121 -10.82 -7.17 2.54
CA ALA A 121 -12.17 -6.64 2.35
C ALA A 121 -12.55 -6.53 0.87
N ALA A 122 -11.62 -6.05 0.02
CA ALA A 122 -11.83 -6.02 -1.42
C ALA A 122 -12.05 -7.42 -1.99
N LEU A 123 -11.25 -8.41 -1.57
CA LEU A 123 -11.35 -9.78 -2.05
C LEU A 123 -12.65 -10.46 -1.63
N LEU A 124 -13.05 -10.33 -0.37
CA LEU A 124 -14.14 -11.14 0.20
C LEU A 124 -15.49 -10.43 0.19
N LEU A 125 -15.53 -9.08 0.35
CA LEU A 125 -16.81 -8.35 0.45
C LEU A 125 -17.20 -7.70 -0.86
N HIS A 126 -16.28 -7.00 -1.51
CA HIS A 126 -16.55 -6.14 -2.64
C HIS A 126 -15.52 -6.29 -3.77
N PRO A 127 -15.45 -7.46 -4.46
CA PRO A 127 -14.48 -7.66 -5.54
C PRO A 127 -14.61 -6.60 -6.65
N ALA A 128 -15.83 -6.20 -6.99
CA ALA A 128 -16.09 -5.17 -7.99
C ALA A 128 -15.47 -3.79 -7.67
N SER A 129 -15.23 -3.49 -6.39
CA SER A 129 -14.61 -2.24 -5.95
C SER A 129 -13.08 -2.31 -5.90
N SER A 130 -12.47 -3.46 -6.19
CA SER A 130 -11.03 -3.69 -6.07
C SER A 130 -10.19 -2.71 -6.89
N SER A 131 -10.62 -2.40 -8.13
CA SER A 131 -9.91 -1.45 -9.00
C SER A 131 -9.92 -0.04 -8.42
N LEU A 132 -11.07 0.44 -7.94
CA LEU A 132 -11.18 1.77 -7.32
C LEU A 132 -10.30 1.86 -6.07
N LEU A 133 -10.32 0.84 -5.21
CA LEU A 133 -9.55 0.82 -3.97
C LEU A 133 -8.05 0.71 -4.23
N LEU A 134 -7.60 -0.26 -5.02
CA LEU A 134 -6.17 -0.53 -5.21
C LEU A 134 -5.51 0.54 -6.09
N VAL A 135 -6.15 0.96 -7.17
CA VAL A 135 -5.64 2.06 -8.01
C VAL A 135 -5.69 3.38 -7.24
N GLY A 136 -6.76 3.64 -6.48
CA GLY A 136 -6.86 4.82 -5.62
C GLY A 136 -5.72 4.87 -4.59
N MET A 137 -5.41 3.76 -3.92
CA MET A 137 -4.27 3.66 -3.00
C MET A 137 -2.94 3.92 -3.70
N ALA A 138 -2.73 3.37 -4.89
CA ALA A 138 -1.53 3.60 -5.69
C ALA A 138 -1.38 5.09 -6.05
N LEU A 139 -2.45 5.73 -6.51
CA LEU A 139 -2.44 7.17 -6.83
C LEU A 139 -2.11 8.04 -5.61
N VAL A 140 -2.66 7.73 -4.44
CA VAL A 140 -2.34 8.43 -3.18
C VAL A 140 -0.87 8.22 -2.79
N ALA A 141 -0.32 7.02 -2.97
CA ALA A 141 1.08 6.73 -2.71
C ALA A 141 2.01 7.54 -3.63
N VAL A 142 1.76 7.53 -4.94
CA VAL A 142 2.53 8.36 -5.91
C VAL A 142 2.40 9.85 -5.60
N ALA A 143 1.18 10.33 -5.32
CA ALA A 143 0.97 11.73 -4.98
C ALA A 143 1.80 12.13 -3.76
N THR A 144 1.83 11.29 -2.72
CA THR A 144 2.63 11.50 -1.51
C THR A 144 4.12 11.56 -1.82
N VAL A 145 4.65 10.62 -2.63
CA VAL A 145 6.06 10.61 -3.06
C VAL A 145 6.37 11.85 -3.89
N THR A 146 5.47 12.25 -4.79
CA THR A 146 5.64 13.41 -5.67
C THR A 146 5.68 14.70 -4.86
N VAL A 147 4.67 14.93 -4.02
CA VAL A 147 4.62 16.12 -3.13
C VAL A 147 5.87 16.16 -2.25
N ARG A 148 6.24 15.03 -1.65
CA ARG A 148 7.44 14.96 -0.81
C ARG A 148 8.74 15.23 -1.59
N SER A 149 8.81 14.79 -2.84
CA SER A 149 9.97 15.06 -3.70
C SER A 149 10.07 16.53 -4.09
N LEU A 150 8.93 17.18 -4.36
CA LEU A 150 8.86 18.61 -4.66
C LEU A 150 9.18 19.47 -3.43
N THR A 151 8.74 19.04 -2.24
CA THR A 151 9.02 19.74 -0.97
C THR A 151 10.39 19.40 -0.37
N TRP A 152 11.19 18.57 -1.03
CA TRP A 152 12.53 18.18 -0.57
C TRP A 152 13.43 19.36 -0.23
N PHE A 153 13.29 20.48 -0.92
CA PHE A 153 14.06 21.71 -0.66
C PHE A 153 13.69 22.38 0.65
N LEU A 154 12.42 22.24 1.07
CA LEU A 154 11.89 22.92 2.26
C LEU A 154 12.18 22.16 3.55
N LEU A 155 12.18 20.81 3.50
CA LEU A 155 12.39 19.95 4.67
C LEU A 155 13.31 18.79 4.31
N PRO A 156 14.57 18.76 4.79
CA PRO A 156 15.48 17.63 4.62
C PRO A 156 14.83 16.33 5.11
N ILE A 157 14.95 15.24 4.34
CA ILE A 157 14.32 13.94 4.65
C ILE A 157 14.70 13.42 6.04
N THR A 158 15.94 13.60 6.45
CA THR A 158 16.43 13.20 7.76
C THR A 158 15.62 13.83 8.89
N ARG A 159 15.41 15.14 8.85
CA ARG A 159 14.64 15.87 9.88
C ARG A 159 13.15 15.46 9.89
N PHE A 160 12.59 15.10 8.73
CA PHE A 160 11.21 14.64 8.68
C PHE A 160 11.07 13.22 9.25
N GLY A 161 11.98 12.32 8.89
CA GLY A 161 12.02 10.96 9.45
C GLY A 161 12.13 10.98 10.97
N ASP A 162 13.06 11.74 11.49
CA ASP A 162 13.31 11.88 12.94
C ASP A 162 12.07 12.43 13.69
N ARG A 163 11.31 13.33 13.07
CA ARG A 163 10.07 13.87 13.66
C ARG A 163 8.90 12.91 13.65
N VAL A 164 8.78 12.08 12.63
CA VAL A 164 7.63 11.18 12.45
C VAL A 164 7.87 9.81 13.10
N GLN A 165 9.12 9.39 13.22
CA GLN A 165 9.49 8.10 13.80
C GLN A 165 8.88 7.83 15.19
N PRO A 166 8.84 8.80 16.14
CA PRO A 166 8.20 8.60 17.45
C PRO A 166 6.69 8.33 17.38
N TRP A 167 6.04 8.74 16.28
CA TRP A 167 4.59 8.58 16.09
C TRP A 167 4.21 7.22 15.50
N PHE A 168 5.14 6.49 14.88
CA PHE A 168 4.84 5.20 14.25
C PHE A 168 4.19 4.17 15.19
N PRO A 169 4.62 4.00 16.45
CA PRO A 169 3.96 3.08 17.37
C PRO A 169 2.50 3.46 17.65
N TRP A 170 2.24 4.76 17.80
CA TRP A 170 0.88 5.27 18.03
C TRP A 170 -0.01 5.09 16.80
N MET A 171 0.49 5.42 15.61
CA MET A 171 -0.23 5.21 14.35
C MET A 171 -0.56 3.73 14.15
N ARG A 172 0.37 2.84 14.46
CA ARG A 172 0.16 1.39 14.39
C ARG A 172 -0.90 0.92 15.37
N ARG A 173 -0.85 1.38 16.61
CA ARG A 173 -1.86 1.03 17.63
C ARG A 173 -3.24 1.56 17.25
N ALA A 174 -3.33 2.80 16.77
CA ALA A 174 -4.59 3.38 16.31
C ALA A 174 -5.17 2.60 15.12
N ALA A 175 -4.34 2.26 14.13
CA ALA A 175 -4.74 1.41 13.01
C ALA A 175 -5.18 0.02 13.48
N GLY A 176 -4.43 -0.60 14.39
CA GLY A 176 -4.76 -1.90 14.97
C GLY A 176 -6.09 -1.88 15.71
N LEU A 177 -6.34 -0.88 16.55
CA LEU A 177 -7.62 -0.71 17.25
C LEU A 177 -8.77 -0.55 16.25
N GLY A 178 -8.60 0.30 15.25
CA GLY A 178 -9.60 0.49 14.18
C GLY A 178 -9.94 -0.81 13.46
N LEU A 179 -8.92 -1.61 13.12
CA LEU A 179 -9.12 -2.92 12.47
C LEU A 179 -9.86 -3.90 13.38
N VAL A 180 -9.53 -3.96 14.68
CA VAL A 180 -10.23 -4.83 15.63
C VAL A 180 -11.70 -4.44 15.75
N LEU A 181 -11.99 -3.15 15.92
CA LEU A 181 -13.36 -2.67 16.04
C LEU A 181 -14.17 -2.90 14.76
N LEU A 182 -13.58 -2.61 13.59
CA LEU A 182 -14.23 -2.85 12.30
C LEU A 182 -14.46 -4.35 12.08
N GLY A 183 -13.48 -5.18 12.42
CA GLY A 183 -13.59 -6.63 12.28
C GLY A 183 -14.68 -7.22 13.18
N ALA A 184 -14.73 -6.80 14.45
CA ALA A 184 -15.78 -7.20 15.39
C ALA A 184 -17.17 -6.77 14.90
N TYR A 185 -17.30 -5.53 14.43
CA TYR A 185 -18.54 -5.03 13.84
C TYR A 185 -18.97 -5.85 12.61
N THR A 186 -18.05 -6.17 11.73
CA THR A 186 -18.32 -6.96 10.51
C THR A 186 -18.79 -8.37 10.84
N VAL A 187 -18.19 -9.04 11.82
CA VAL A 187 -18.63 -10.36 12.29
C VAL A 187 -20.04 -10.26 12.89
N TRP A 188 -20.27 -9.26 13.72
CA TRP A 188 -21.56 -9.08 14.40
C TRP A 188 -22.71 -8.81 13.42
N THR A 189 -22.47 -8.03 12.36
CA THR A 189 -23.47 -7.72 11.34
C THR A 189 -23.69 -8.84 10.34
N ALA A 190 -22.75 -9.77 10.19
CA ALA A 190 -22.82 -10.88 9.25
C ALA A 190 -24.01 -11.85 9.51
N TRP A 191 -24.48 -11.91 10.76
CA TRP A 191 -25.48 -12.88 11.22
C TRP A 191 -26.81 -12.23 11.69
N ARG A 192 -26.96 -10.95 11.40
CA ARG A 192 -28.21 -10.20 11.61
C ARG A 192 -28.99 -10.05 10.32
#